data_a9900676315168f5145f7621ba72b2a5
#
_entry.id   a9900676315168f5145f7621ba72b2a5
#
_cell.length_a   1.000
_cell.length_b   1.000
_cell.length_c   1.000
_cell.angle_alpha   90.00
_cell.angle_beta   90.00
_cell.angle_gamma   90.00
#
_symmetry.space_group_name_H-M   'P 1'
#
loop_
_entity.id
_entity.type
_entity.pdbx_description
1 polymer ?
#
loop_
_entity_poly.entity_id
_entity_poly.type
_entity_poly.pdbx_seq_one_letter_code
_entity_poly.pdbx_strand_id
1 'polypeptide(L)'
;MTRRKPVPSPRRLSALAAGLVAGVLACGTLTASASAEPMAGGPTNLRMSPTPVNGSAGTCGYIGTIGSTSTLDLFATVGEANGPLTGAHFELHEVGNGDPTTFDSGWVSKSYGTHEAQAYIPATLLTDGKTYAWTVESGLAGAPDPDRAAGCTFTYDATAALPPTVISTDFPANGGGKYAGQAGVFVFGTGSDTDVTAVEYSLNGTIPVGGATRAVYDTASGTWRTPPLTVAQWGTNHLYAQTVDRAGNRSQQTTYTFYAPSDPNPPAPKPGDISGDGKIDVLSVDPTGALRFHSAGDDPAAGGRVASSNIHGPMSDDTWTGALVSHRGGGSRADNLYAFNGTGISMYRNTSNPANGYFQRGQKSVVNRPSRCADPTQSDGKCVGYAPTWARVGQLVAAGDVDGVAVGELGVSSNDLFTIEDDGAGNARLLLFIGGVSSSSFDHAIPIGPATRQNQDIMVPGDVTGDGLPELWVRDRTNGNVYQYASVKKADGTADLDAYTATPTLIGTGFDTTAYPQVSTDGDFDGDGKADLWARTPSGNVYTFQGQAPDATGNTFGPAQLIAGN
;
A
#
# COMPACT_ATOMS: atom_id res chain seq x y z
N MET A 1 -46.43 -26.07 30.86
CA MET A 1 -46.87 -27.27 30.12
C MET A 1 -45.92 -27.52 28.98
N THR A 2 -45.11 -28.53 29.14
CA THR A 2 -44.73 -29.66 28.26
C THR A 2 -43.97 -29.29 27.01
N ARG A 3 -42.59 -29.51 27.00
CA ARG A 3 -41.84 -30.69 26.48
C ARG A 3 -41.91 -30.80 24.96
N ARG A 4 -40.87 -31.01 24.17
CA ARG A 4 -39.60 -31.78 24.24
C ARG A 4 -38.76 -31.52 22.99
N LYS A 5 -37.45 -31.67 23.10
CA LYS A 5 -36.47 -32.02 22.04
C LYS A 5 -36.75 -33.42 21.45
N PRO A 6 -36.11 -33.95 20.38
CA PRO A 6 -34.67 -34.04 20.16
C PRO A 6 -34.15 -34.04 18.67
N VAL A 7 -32.84 -34.04 18.55
CA VAL A 7 -31.91 -34.40 17.45
C VAL A 7 -32.08 -35.86 16.98
N PRO A 8 -31.67 -36.31 15.73
CA PRO A 8 -30.27 -36.62 15.45
C PRO A 8 -29.77 -36.47 13.99
N SER A 9 -28.42 -36.49 13.84
CA SER A 9 -27.69 -36.75 12.60
C SER A 9 -27.72 -38.23 12.20
N PRO A 10 -27.35 -38.61 10.93
CA PRO A 10 -26.08 -39.35 10.74
C PRO A 10 -25.29 -39.11 9.45
N ARG A 11 -23.95 -39.14 9.57
CA ARG A 11 -22.89 -39.91 8.90
C ARG A 11 -23.15 -40.60 7.56
N ARG A 12 -22.11 -40.49 6.66
CA ARG A 12 -21.32 -41.53 5.94
C ARG A 12 -20.47 -40.84 4.90
N LEU A 13 -19.09 -40.91 4.87
CA LEU A 13 -18.17 -42.01 4.51
C LEU A 13 -18.29 -42.52 3.06
N SER A 14 -17.17 -42.34 2.32
CA SER A 14 -16.48 -43.20 1.34
C SER A 14 -15.41 -42.38 0.61
N ALA A 15 -14.12 -42.56 0.67
CA ALA A 15 -13.19 -43.66 0.47
C ALA A 15 -12.84 -43.95 -1.01
N LEU A 16 -11.51 -43.89 -1.25
CA LEU A 16 -10.64 -44.60 -2.22
C LEU A 16 -10.59 -44.17 -3.69
N ALA A 17 -9.36 -43.82 -4.16
CA ALA A 17 -8.55 -44.79 -4.92
C ALA A 17 -7.12 -44.27 -5.16
N ALA A 18 -6.20 -45.19 -5.04
CA ALA A 18 -4.76 -45.11 -5.19
C ALA A 18 -4.32 -45.15 -6.67
N GLY A 19 -3.15 -44.56 -6.92
CA GLY A 19 -2.39 -44.77 -8.18
C GLY A 19 -0.90 -44.72 -7.88
N LEU A 20 -0.30 -45.89 -7.77
CA LEU A 20 1.14 -46.15 -7.72
C LEU A 20 1.82 -45.88 -9.06
N VAL A 21 2.93 -45.17 -9.11
CA VAL A 21 4.01 -45.43 -10.09
C VAL A 21 5.33 -45.43 -9.36
N ALA A 22 5.97 -46.58 -9.35
CA ALA A 22 7.29 -46.81 -8.82
C ALA A 22 8.35 -46.40 -9.86
N GLY A 23 9.37 -45.69 -9.42
CA GLY A 23 10.61 -45.46 -10.15
C GLY A 23 11.76 -45.56 -9.16
N VAL A 24 12.42 -46.73 -9.19
CA VAL A 24 13.63 -47.04 -8.42
C VAL A 24 14.82 -46.40 -9.13
N LEU A 25 15.61 -45.60 -8.42
CA LEU A 25 17.04 -45.46 -8.68
C LEU A 25 17.80 -45.39 -7.36
N ALA A 26 18.72 -46.30 -7.27
CA ALA A 26 19.51 -46.58 -6.08
C ALA A 26 20.73 -45.66 -5.96
N CYS A 27 21.15 -45.57 -4.74
CA CYS A 27 22.54 -45.57 -4.25
C CYS A 27 23.07 -44.22 -3.73
N GLY A 28 23.30 -44.23 -2.45
CA GLY A 28 24.09 -43.26 -1.73
C GLY A 28 23.61 -43.22 -0.30
N THR A 29 24.10 -44.14 0.55
CA THR A 29 23.90 -44.11 1.99
C THR A 29 24.68 -42.96 2.59
N LEU A 30 24.07 -41.80 2.57
CA LEU A 30 24.35 -40.78 3.58
C LEU A 30 23.39 -41.11 4.73
N THR A 31 23.97 -41.48 5.88
CA THR A 31 23.22 -41.60 7.13
C THR A 31 22.63 -40.23 7.42
N ALA A 32 21.42 -40.00 6.96
CA ALA A 32 20.60 -38.95 7.49
C ALA A 32 20.41 -39.24 8.96
N SER A 33 20.97 -38.38 9.82
CA SER A 33 20.57 -38.34 11.22
C SER A 33 19.07 -38.18 11.23
N ALA A 34 18.33 -39.22 11.52
CA ALA A 34 16.90 -39.15 11.71
C ALA A 34 16.66 -38.06 12.77
N SER A 35 15.94 -37.03 12.39
CA SER A 35 15.33 -36.14 13.36
C SER A 35 14.45 -37.03 14.24
N ALA A 36 14.89 -37.31 15.45
CA ALA A 36 14.10 -38.03 16.43
C ALA A 36 12.80 -37.20 16.62
N GLU A 37 11.64 -37.83 16.45
CA GLU A 37 10.40 -37.24 16.93
C GLU A 37 10.58 -36.96 18.44
N PRO A 38 10.20 -35.78 18.93
CA PRO A 38 10.36 -35.48 20.37
C PRO A 38 9.57 -36.51 21.17
N MET A 39 10.26 -37.32 21.95
CA MET A 39 9.64 -38.22 22.90
C MET A 39 8.91 -37.40 23.96
N ALA A 40 7.80 -37.91 24.48
CA ALA A 40 6.95 -37.21 25.45
C ALA A 40 7.77 -36.90 26.72
N GLY A 41 8.27 -35.67 26.85
CA GLY A 41 9.06 -35.20 28.00
C GLY A 41 10.30 -34.38 27.68
N GLY A 42 10.82 -34.43 26.46
CA GLY A 42 12.01 -33.66 26.06
C GLY A 42 11.74 -32.16 25.86
N PRO A 43 12.79 -31.33 25.71
CA PRO A 43 12.66 -29.92 25.42
C PRO A 43 11.89 -29.69 24.12
N THR A 44 10.98 -28.72 24.12
CA THR A 44 10.12 -28.36 22.97
C THR A 44 10.31 -26.88 22.64
N ASN A 45 9.65 -26.42 21.55
CA ASN A 45 9.67 -25.01 21.13
C ASN A 45 11.08 -24.44 21.02
N LEU A 46 11.95 -25.19 20.35
CA LEU A 46 13.34 -24.81 20.15
C LEU A 46 13.43 -23.64 19.18
N ARG A 47 14.06 -22.55 19.59
CA ARG A 47 14.20 -21.36 18.75
C ARG A 47 15.46 -20.58 19.08
N MET A 48 15.81 -19.67 18.20
CA MET A 48 17.02 -18.84 18.31
C MET A 48 16.64 -17.37 18.06
N SER A 49 17.46 -16.47 18.64
CA SER A 49 17.41 -15.04 18.35
C SER A 49 18.85 -14.51 18.15
N PRO A 50 19.19 -13.81 17.05
CA PRO A 50 18.30 -13.50 15.92
C PRO A 50 17.80 -14.76 15.22
N THR A 51 16.61 -14.65 14.58
CA THR A 51 16.03 -15.76 13.84
C THR A 51 16.86 -16.05 12.59
N PRO A 52 17.28 -17.30 12.35
CA PRO A 52 17.99 -17.67 11.14
C PRO A 52 17.16 -17.42 9.88
N VAL A 53 17.82 -17.07 8.79
CA VAL A 53 17.19 -16.79 7.48
C VAL A 53 17.65 -17.80 6.43
N ASN A 54 16.84 -17.95 5.38
CA ASN A 54 17.16 -18.81 4.22
C ASN A 54 17.51 -20.26 4.58
N GLY A 55 16.84 -20.81 5.58
CA GLY A 55 16.96 -22.21 5.96
C GLY A 55 16.28 -23.16 4.99
N SER A 56 16.74 -24.42 4.98
CA SER A 56 16.09 -25.53 4.30
C SER A 56 15.62 -26.57 5.31
N ALA A 57 14.86 -27.57 4.86
CA ALA A 57 14.41 -28.64 5.74
C ALA A 57 15.60 -29.29 6.47
N GLY A 58 15.56 -29.34 7.81
CA GLY A 58 16.63 -29.88 8.67
C GLY A 58 17.73 -28.90 9.03
N THR A 59 17.68 -27.65 8.56
CA THR A 59 18.61 -26.58 8.95
C THR A 59 17.85 -25.34 9.38
N CYS A 60 18.42 -24.56 10.30
CA CYS A 60 17.90 -23.24 10.61
C CYS A 60 18.28 -22.18 9.57
N GLY A 61 19.25 -22.44 8.69
CA GLY A 61 19.73 -21.47 7.69
C GLY A 61 20.95 -20.69 8.14
N TYR A 62 20.92 -19.37 7.89
CA TYR A 62 22.04 -18.46 8.13
C TYR A 62 21.73 -17.47 9.23
N ILE A 63 22.76 -17.13 10.02
CA ILE A 63 22.73 -16.02 10.97
C ILE A 63 23.78 -14.99 10.52
N GLY A 64 23.32 -13.79 10.23
CA GLY A 64 24.18 -12.68 9.85
C GLY A 64 24.90 -12.02 11.03
N THR A 65 25.46 -10.86 10.80
CA THR A 65 26.21 -10.10 11.80
C THR A 65 25.37 -9.84 13.03
N ILE A 66 25.89 -10.32 14.17
CA ILE A 66 25.37 -9.99 15.50
C ILE A 66 26.18 -8.78 15.97
N GLY A 67 25.52 -7.67 16.35
CA GLY A 67 26.23 -6.47 16.82
C GLY A 67 27.20 -6.76 17.95
N SER A 68 28.25 -5.96 18.12
CA SER A 68 29.33 -6.17 19.08
C SER A 68 28.91 -6.31 20.56
N THR A 69 27.67 -5.92 20.89
CA THR A 69 27.07 -6.06 22.22
C THR A 69 25.96 -7.11 22.25
N SER A 70 25.73 -7.80 21.13
CA SER A 70 24.64 -8.76 20.99
C SER A 70 25.13 -10.18 21.22
N THR A 71 24.22 -11.01 21.68
CA THR A 71 24.38 -12.43 21.86
C THR A 71 23.53 -13.19 20.88
N LEU A 72 23.92 -14.43 20.61
CA LEU A 72 23.02 -15.41 20.05
C LEU A 72 22.29 -16.08 21.21
N ASP A 73 20.97 -15.99 21.22
CA ASP A 73 20.16 -16.55 22.28
C ASP A 73 19.52 -17.85 21.80
N LEU A 74 19.66 -18.90 22.59
CA LEU A 74 18.97 -20.17 22.38
C LEU A 74 17.87 -20.33 23.41
N PHE A 75 16.72 -20.80 22.98
CA PHE A 75 15.54 -21.00 23.83
C PHE A 75 14.98 -22.41 23.68
N ALA A 76 14.49 -22.93 24.78
CA ALA A 76 13.74 -24.18 24.82
C ALA A 76 12.68 -24.14 25.91
N THR A 77 11.52 -24.75 25.64
CA THR A 77 10.49 -24.96 26.65
C THR A 77 10.75 -26.31 27.33
N VAL A 78 10.90 -26.31 28.63
CA VAL A 78 11.16 -27.49 29.45
C VAL A 78 9.86 -27.96 30.06
N GLY A 79 9.40 -29.17 29.67
CA GLY A 79 8.17 -29.77 30.16
C GLY A 79 8.27 -30.31 31.60
N GLU A 80 7.12 -30.65 32.19
CA GLU A 80 6.99 -31.23 33.52
C GLU A 80 6.72 -32.76 33.47
N ALA A 81 6.97 -33.43 32.35
CA ALA A 81 6.48 -34.78 32.09
C ALA A 81 6.92 -35.84 33.13
N ASN A 82 8.01 -35.66 33.84
CA ASN A 82 8.55 -36.64 34.82
C ASN A 82 8.93 -36.03 36.19
N GLY A 83 8.25 -34.94 36.59
CA GLY A 83 8.52 -34.27 37.85
C GLY A 83 9.07 -32.84 37.65
N PRO A 84 9.54 -32.16 38.69
CA PRO A 84 9.97 -30.78 38.59
C PRO A 84 11.32 -30.69 37.87
N LEU A 85 11.30 -30.74 36.53
CA LEU A 85 12.47 -30.36 35.72
C LEU A 85 12.84 -28.94 36.06
N THR A 86 14.07 -28.70 36.44
CA THR A 86 14.52 -27.41 36.95
C THR A 86 15.19 -26.55 35.92
N GLY A 87 15.59 -27.11 34.76
CA GLY A 87 16.27 -26.35 33.73
C GLY A 87 16.60 -27.14 32.48
N ALA A 88 17.43 -26.52 31.66
CA ALA A 88 17.98 -27.06 30.44
C ALA A 88 19.49 -26.86 30.38
N HIS A 89 20.16 -27.69 29.61
CA HIS A 89 21.58 -27.60 29.31
C HIS A 89 21.73 -27.48 27.79
N PHE A 90 22.31 -26.38 27.34
CA PHE A 90 22.53 -26.09 25.93
C PHE A 90 24.00 -26.28 25.57
N GLU A 91 24.25 -26.96 24.47
CA GLU A 91 25.60 -27.09 23.92
C GLU A 91 25.59 -26.61 22.44
N LEU A 92 26.64 -25.89 22.05
CA LEU A 92 26.91 -25.49 20.68
C LEU A 92 28.20 -26.12 20.20
N HIS A 93 28.20 -26.71 19.01
CA HIS A 93 29.31 -27.39 18.39
C HIS A 93 29.60 -26.82 17.01
N GLU A 94 30.89 -26.68 16.63
CA GLU A 94 31.29 -26.43 15.25
C GLU A 94 31.18 -27.71 14.44
N VAL A 95 30.42 -27.73 13.35
CA VAL A 95 30.18 -28.91 12.52
C VAL A 95 31.39 -29.21 11.64
N GLY A 96 31.85 -30.46 11.60
CA GLY A 96 32.78 -30.95 10.58
C GLY A 96 34.26 -31.02 10.94
N ASN A 97 34.67 -30.66 12.13
CA ASN A 97 36.06 -30.72 12.56
C ASN A 97 36.27 -31.52 13.87
N GLY A 98 35.61 -32.69 13.97
CA GLY A 98 35.56 -33.48 15.20
C GLY A 98 34.53 -32.94 16.21
N ASP A 99 33.66 -32.07 15.77
CA ASP A 99 32.54 -31.41 16.50
C ASP A 99 32.96 -30.89 17.90
N PRO A 100 33.98 -30.03 17.99
CA PRO A 100 34.41 -29.51 19.29
C PRO A 100 33.28 -28.64 19.87
N THR A 101 33.05 -28.81 21.18
CA THR A 101 32.13 -27.94 21.93
C THR A 101 32.65 -26.51 21.88
N THR A 102 31.89 -25.63 21.26
CA THR A 102 32.19 -24.19 21.15
C THR A 102 31.65 -23.44 22.36
N PHE A 103 30.50 -23.88 22.88
CA PHE A 103 29.85 -23.28 24.03
C PHE A 103 29.08 -24.35 24.81
N ASP A 104 29.15 -24.26 26.11
CA ASP A 104 28.43 -25.07 27.09
C ASP A 104 27.81 -24.12 28.12
N SER A 105 26.46 -24.11 28.19
CA SER A 105 25.73 -23.20 29.09
C SER A 105 25.81 -23.65 30.56
N GLY A 106 26.23 -24.88 30.82
CA GLY A 106 25.85 -25.54 32.06
C GLY A 106 24.33 -25.63 32.20
N TRP A 107 23.85 -25.98 33.37
CA TRP A 107 22.42 -26.03 33.66
C TRP A 107 21.86 -24.64 33.90
N VAL A 108 20.96 -24.20 33.01
CA VAL A 108 20.22 -22.93 33.12
C VAL A 108 18.80 -23.21 33.61
N SER A 109 18.36 -22.44 34.61
CA SER A 109 17.01 -22.57 35.17
C SER A 109 15.93 -22.10 34.20
N LYS A 110 14.80 -22.79 34.18
CA LYS A 110 13.61 -22.32 33.45
C LYS A 110 12.93 -21.16 34.17
N SER A 111 12.30 -20.27 33.40
CA SER A 111 11.47 -19.21 33.94
C SER A 111 10.19 -19.75 34.58
N TYR A 112 9.81 -19.19 35.73
CA TYR A 112 8.57 -19.54 36.39
C TYR A 112 7.36 -19.03 35.54
N GLY A 113 6.47 -19.93 35.22
CA GLY A 113 5.23 -19.63 34.47
C GLY A 113 5.31 -19.88 32.96
N THR A 114 6.42 -19.54 32.28
CA THR A 114 6.58 -19.84 30.84
C THR A 114 7.26 -21.18 30.59
N HIS A 115 7.95 -21.75 31.60
CA HIS A 115 8.75 -22.98 31.51
C HIS A 115 9.88 -22.87 30.47
N GLU A 116 10.28 -21.65 30.11
CA GLU A 116 11.30 -21.38 29.10
C GLU A 116 12.68 -21.26 29.76
N ALA A 117 13.65 -21.98 29.22
CA ALA A 117 15.07 -21.84 29.51
C ALA A 117 15.76 -21.09 28.36
N GLN A 118 16.77 -20.29 28.69
CA GLN A 118 17.50 -19.46 27.71
C GLN A 118 19.00 -19.55 27.99
N ALA A 119 19.80 -19.72 26.95
CA ALA A 119 21.25 -19.62 27.00
C ALA A 119 21.73 -18.46 26.11
N TYR A 120 22.72 -17.69 26.59
CA TYR A 120 23.33 -16.55 25.92
C TYR A 120 24.72 -16.94 25.41
N ILE A 121 24.89 -16.95 24.10
CA ILE A 121 26.16 -17.25 23.44
C ILE A 121 26.79 -15.94 22.99
N PRO A 122 27.95 -15.54 23.53
CA PRO A 122 28.64 -14.35 23.00
C PRO A 122 29.01 -14.53 21.52
N ALA A 123 28.72 -13.56 20.70
CA ALA A 123 29.05 -13.59 19.27
C ALA A 123 30.55 -13.76 18.99
N THR A 124 31.40 -13.42 19.96
CA THR A 124 32.86 -13.59 19.89
C THR A 124 33.33 -15.06 19.88
N LEU A 125 32.43 -15.98 20.21
CA LEU A 125 32.68 -17.42 20.10
C LEU A 125 32.39 -17.98 18.71
N LEU A 126 31.71 -17.21 17.85
CA LEU A 126 31.36 -17.61 16.51
C LEU A 126 32.42 -17.14 15.53
N THR A 127 32.78 -18.00 14.59
CA THR A 127 33.74 -17.71 13.52
C THR A 127 32.99 -17.59 12.21
N ASP A 128 33.27 -16.54 11.46
CA ASP A 128 32.68 -16.25 10.15
C ASP A 128 32.86 -17.43 9.18
N GLY A 129 31.81 -17.74 8.42
CA GLY A 129 31.75 -18.82 7.45
C GLY A 129 31.64 -20.22 8.06
N LYS A 130 31.55 -20.35 9.40
CA LYS A 130 31.44 -21.66 10.06
C LYS A 130 29.98 -22.07 10.26
N THR A 131 29.77 -23.39 10.19
CA THR A 131 28.48 -24.02 10.50
C THR A 131 28.50 -24.57 11.92
N TYR A 132 27.46 -24.30 12.66
CA TYR A 132 27.26 -24.74 14.03
C TYR A 132 26.00 -25.57 14.15
N ALA A 133 26.08 -26.57 15.05
CA ALA A 133 24.90 -27.31 15.52
C ALA A 133 24.74 -27.08 17.02
N TRP A 134 23.53 -26.92 17.49
CA TRP A 134 23.27 -26.86 18.91
C TRP A 134 22.29 -27.94 19.35
N THR A 135 22.42 -28.34 20.58
CA THR A 135 21.57 -29.32 21.23
C THR A 135 21.15 -28.81 22.61
N VAL A 136 20.05 -29.33 23.10
CA VAL A 136 19.54 -29.01 24.42
C VAL A 136 19.07 -30.26 25.11
N GLU A 137 19.39 -30.36 26.41
CA GLU A 137 18.90 -31.39 27.32
C GLU A 137 18.00 -30.74 28.38
N SER A 138 16.97 -31.44 28.81
CA SER A 138 16.19 -31.07 30.00
C SER A 138 16.52 -31.98 31.17
N GLY A 139 16.39 -31.48 32.41
CA GLY A 139 16.64 -32.31 33.58
C GLY A 139 16.77 -31.53 34.89
N LEU A 140 17.16 -32.25 35.93
CA LEU A 140 17.64 -31.68 37.20
C LEU A 140 19.13 -31.35 37.06
N ALA A 141 19.59 -30.25 37.68
CA ALA A 141 21.00 -29.89 37.68
C ALA A 141 21.86 -31.08 38.14
N GLY A 142 22.74 -31.59 37.26
CA GLY A 142 23.59 -32.74 37.52
C GLY A 142 22.97 -34.12 37.29
N ALA A 143 21.73 -34.21 36.84
CA ALA A 143 21.04 -35.46 36.46
C ALA A 143 20.31 -35.23 35.10
N PRO A 144 21.03 -35.35 33.96
CA PRO A 144 20.43 -35.16 32.64
C PRO A 144 19.34 -36.20 32.39
N ASP A 145 18.27 -35.76 31.77
CA ASP A 145 17.26 -36.63 31.21
C ASP A 145 17.84 -37.28 29.93
N PRO A 146 17.61 -38.58 29.69
CA PRO A 146 18.04 -39.24 28.46
C PRO A 146 17.37 -38.67 27.19
N ASP A 147 16.35 -37.87 27.32
CA ASP A 147 15.61 -37.28 26.22
C ASP A 147 16.29 -36.00 25.73
N ARG A 148 17.37 -36.18 24.93
CA ARG A 148 18.10 -35.09 24.30
C ARG A 148 17.38 -34.66 23.02
N ALA A 149 16.94 -33.41 22.95
CA ALA A 149 16.44 -32.82 21.70
C ALA A 149 17.56 -32.09 20.96
N ALA A 150 17.77 -32.46 19.70
CA ALA A 150 18.65 -31.69 18.82
C ALA A 150 17.93 -30.38 18.44
N GLY A 151 18.64 -29.26 18.50
CA GLY A 151 18.20 -27.99 17.94
C GLY A 151 18.28 -28.03 16.42
N CYS A 152 19.05 -27.13 15.86
CA CYS A 152 19.24 -27.07 14.41
C CYS A 152 20.68 -26.68 14.05
N THR A 153 21.05 -26.85 12.80
CA THR A 153 22.30 -26.34 12.27
C THR A 153 22.07 -24.96 11.63
N PHE A 154 23.04 -24.07 11.82
CA PHE A 154 23.06 -22.78 11.15
C PHE A 154 24.49 -22.43 10.71
N THR A 155 24.60 -21.58 9.67
CA THR A 155 25.88 -21.00 9.27
C THR A 155 25.96 -19.58 9.79
N TYR A 156 27.03 -19.23 10.50
CA TYR A 156 27.33 -17.87 10.88
C TYR A 156 28.09 -17.19 9.76
N ASP A 157 27.52 -16.08 9.24
CA ASP A 157 28.09 -15.30 8.16
C ASP A 157 28.07 -13.83 8.57
N ALA A 158 29.21 -13.33 8.98
CA ALA A 158 29.39 -11.97 9.45
C ALA A 158 29.92 -11.03 8.37
N THR A 159 30.23 -11.54 7.18
CA THR A 159 30.77 -10.77 6.08
C THR A 159 29.64 -10.29 5.17
N ALA A 160 29.39 -8.98 5.14
CA ALA A 160 28.42 -8.41 4.21
C ALA A 160 28.93 -8.48 2.76
N ALA A 161 28.02 -8.66 1.81
CA ALA A 161 28.31 -8.56 0.39
C ALA A 161 28.88 -7.18 0.01
N LEU A 162 29.54 -7.09 -1.13
CA LEU A 162 30.09 -5.82 -1.64
C LEU A 162 28.95 -4.86 -2.03
N PRO A 163 29.14 -3.53 -1.89
CA PRO A 163 28.20 -2.52 -2.35
C PRO A 163 27.91 -2.69 -3.85
N PRO A 164 26.67 -2.53 -4.30
CA PRO A 164 26.33 -2.69 -5.70
C PRO A 164 26.90 -1.55 -6.55
N THR A 165 27.28 -1.84 -7.79
CA THR A 165 27.45 -0.82 -8.81
C THR A 165 26.10 -0.43 -9.38
N VAL A 166 25.93 0.84 -9.78
CA VAL A 166 24.67 1.33 -10.34
C VAL A 166 24.94 1.96 -11.69
N ILE A 167 24.15 1.61 -12.69
CA ILE A 167 24.15 2.25 -14.01
C ILE A 167 22.71 2.48 -14.48
N SER A 168 22.52 3.51 -15.29
CA SER A 168 21.25 3.73 -16.00
C SER A 168 21.54 4.35 -17.36
N THR A 169 20.94 3.81 -18.41
CA THR A 169 20.93 4.42 -19.75
C THR A 169 19.86 5.49 -19.86
N ASP A 170 18.81 5.38 -19.06
CA ASP A 170 17.71 6.34 -19.00
C ASP A 170 18.11 7.63 -18.27
N PHE A 171 18.87 7.50 -17.19
CA PHE A 171 19.38 8.60 -16.36
C PHE A 171 20.88 8.43 -16.08
N PRO A 172 21.74 8.63 -17.08
CA PRO A 172 23.17 8.46 -16.92
C PRO A 172 23.79 9.49 -15.96
N ALA A 173 24.84 9.08 -15.22
CA ALA A 173 25.50 9.93 -14.23
C ALA A 173 26.10 11.22 -14.83
N ASN A 174 26.49 11.20 -16.10
CA ASN A 174 27.05 12.35 -16.82
C ASN A 174 25.99 13.23 -17.51
N GLY A 175 24.71 12.99 -17.27
CA GLY A 175 23.60 13.74 -17.87
C GLY A 175 23.25 13.29 -19.29
N GLY A 176 22.30 13.97 -19.92
CA GLY A 176 21.84 13.68 -21.28
C GLY A 176 20.82 12.54 -21.37
N GLY A 177 20.22 12.15 -20.25
CA GLY A 177 19.16 11.15 -20.20
C GLY A 177 17.75 11.72 -20.35
N LYS A 178 16.79 10.96 -19.84
CA LYS A 178 15.37 11.31 -19.82
C LYS A 178 15.08 12.55 -18.96
N TYR A 179 13.95 13.17 -19.22
CA TYR A 179 13.48 14.33 -18.46
C TYR A 179 12.84 13.91 -17.13
N ALA A 180 12.78 14.83 -16.19
CA ALA A 180 11.95 14.68 -15.00
C ALA A 180 10.48 14.47 -15.38
N GLY A 181 9.80 13.60 -14.66
CA GLY A 181 8.45 13.11 -14.99
C GLY A 181 8.45 11.84 -15.84
N GLN A 182 9.57 11.45 -16.44
CA GLN A 182 9.68 10.22 -17.22
C GLN A 182 10.19 9.06 -16.37
N ALA A 183 9.70 7.86 -16.68
CA ALA A 183 10.13 6.64 -16.03
C ALA A 183 11.42 6.08 -16.66
N GLY A 184 12.32 5.59 -15.82
CA GLY A 184 13.56 4.95 -16.26
C GLY A 184 13.96 3.79 -15.36
N VAL A 185 14.90 2.98 -15.85
CA VAL A 185 15.37 1.77 -15.19
C VAL A 185 16.80 1.96 -14.71
N PHE A 186 17.07 1.50 -13.49
CA PHE A 186 18.43 1.43 -12.94
C PHE A 186 18.82 -0.05 -12.82
N VAL A 187 20.07 -0.33 -13.21
CA VAL A 187 20.65 -1.67 -13.21
C VAL A 187 21.74 -1.74 -12.16
N PHE A 188 21.73 -2.79 -11.36
CA PHE A 188 22.68 -3.03 -10.30
C PHE A 188 23.54 -4.24 -10.64
N GLY A 189 24.86 -4.06 -10.52
CA GLY A 189 25.83 -5.16 -10.60
C GLY A 189 26.34 -5.48 -9.20
N THR A 190 26.39 -6.78 -8.86
CA THR A 190 26.89 -7.26 -7.57
C THR A 190 28.33 -7.74 -7.63
N GLY A 191 29.02 -7.51 -8.76
CA GLY A 191 30.41 -7.94 -8.96
C GLY A 191 30.56 -9.45 -8.95
N SER A 192 31.54 -9.95 -8.19
CA SER A 192 31.82 -11.39 -8.06
C SER A 192 31.05 -12.07 -6.91
N ASP A 193 30.25 -11.31 -6.16
CA ASP A 193 29.49 -11.88 -5.06
C ASP A 193 28.38 -12.78 -5.56
N THR A 194 28.37 -14.00 -5.08
CA THR A 194 27.45 -15.06 -5.52
C THR A 194 26.36 -15.35 -4.50
N ASP A 195 26.41 -14.74 -3.33
CA ASP A 195 25.46 -14.95 -2.22
C ASP A 195 24.48 -13.80 -2.02
N VAL A 196 24.52 -12.78 -2.89
CA VAL A 196 23.54 -11.69 -2.87
C VAL A 196 22.14 -12.22 -3.18
N THR A 197 21.21 -12.03 -2.26
CA THR A 197 19.82 -12.47 -2.34
C THR A 197 18.86 -11.35 -2.66
N ALA A 198 19.28 -10.09 -2.43
CA ALA A 198 18.48 -8.91 -2.79
C ALA A 198 19.37 -7.68 -3.00
N VAL A 199 18.86 -6.73 -3.77
CA VAL A 199 19.34 -5.35 -3.82
C VAL A 199 18.21 -4.45 -3.35
N GLU A 200 18.43 -3.74 -2.26
CA GLU A 200 17.52 -2.74 -1.70
C GLU A 200 17.89 -1.37 -2.24
N TYR A 201 16.89 -0.54 -2.58
CA TYR A 201 17.15 0.79 -3.12
C TYR A 201 16.11 1.82 -2.67
N SER A 202 16.47 3.10 -2.81
CA SER A 202 15.58 4.24 -2.61
C SER A 202 15.98 5.40 -3.50
N LEU A 203 15.00 6.08 -4.10
CA LEU A 203 15.21 7.28 -4.91
C LEU A 203 14.97 8.52 -4.05
N ASN A 204 15.96 9.41 -3.97
CA ASN A 204 15.93 10.69 -3.26
C ASN A 204 15.59 10.61 -1.76
N GLY A 205 15.76 9.45 -1.15
CA GLY A 205 15.53 9.24 0.28
C GLY A 205 16.42 8.14 0.82
N THR A 206 16.51 8.01 2.13
CA THR A 206 17.23 6.91 2.78
C THR A 206 16.53 5.58 2.54
N ILE A 207 17.30 4.50 2.41
CA ILE A 207 16.71 3.15 2.38
C ILE A 207 16.13 2.85 3.77
N PRO A 208 14.82 2.57 3.90
CA PRO A 208 14.20 2.35 5.20
C PRO A 208 14.69 1.05 5.83
N VAL A 209 14.88 1.06 7.15
CA VAL A 209 15.17 -0.15 7.93
C VAL A 209 13.87 -0.94 8.09
N GLY A 210 13.78 -2.08 7.42
CA GLY A 210 12.53 -2.84 7.30
C GLY A 210 11.59 -2.25 6.22
N GLY A 211 11.08 -3.10 5.35
CA GLY A 211 10.19 -2.68 4.27
C GLY A 211 10.87 -1.90 3.13
N ALA A 212 12.17 -2.09 2.93
CA ALA A 212 12.90 -1.49 1.81
C ALA A 212 12.40 -2.03 0.46
N THR A 213 12.35 -1.14 -0.53
CA THR A 213 12.04 -1.53 -1.91
C THR A 213 13.18 -2.38 -2.48
N ARG A 214 12.84 -3.49 -3.14
CA ARG A 214 13.81 -4.44 -3.70
C ARG A 214 13.78 -4.43 -5.22
N ALA A 215 14.97 -4.52 -5.80
CA ALA A 215 15.14 -4.73 -7.22
C ALA A 215 14.74 -6.15 -7.62
N VAL A 216 14.40 -6.33 -8.89
CA VAL A 216 14.07 -7.62 -9.49
C VAL A 216 15.32 -8.20 -10.14
N TYR A 217 15.59 -9.48 -9.89
CA TYR A 217 16.69 -10.17 -10.55
C TYR A 217 16.30 -10.61 -11.96
N ASP A 218 17.05 -10.15 -12.94
CA ASP A 218 16.90 -10.54 -14.34
C ASP A 218 17.86 -11.70 -14.65
N THR A 219 17.32 -12.91 -14.72
CA THR A 219 18.09 -14.13 -14.97
C THR A 219 18.76 -14.16 -16.35
N ALA A 220 18.20 -13.44 -17.33
CA ALA A 220 18.76 -13.40 -18.69
C ALA A 220 20.05 -12.57 -18.76
N SER A 221 20.12 -11.48 -18.02
CA SER A 221 21.31 -10.61 -17.97
C SER A 221 22.21 -10.85 -16.77
N GLY A 222 21.78 -11.62 -15.79
CA GLY A 222 22.51 -11.83 -14.53
C GLY A 222 22.63 -10.55 -13.67
N THR A 223 21.69 -9.60 -13.81
CA THR A 223 21.72 -8.31 -13.11
C THR A 223 20.43 -8.05 -12.36
N TRP A 224 20.50 -7.22 -11.35
CA TRP A 224 19.32 -6.70 -10.64
C TRP A 224 18.85 -5.42 -11.32
N ARG A 225 17.51 -5.20 -11.38
CA ARG A 225 16.92 -4.03 -12.02
C ARG A 225 15.78 -3.47 -11.19
N THR A 226 15.62 -2.13 -11.23
CA THR A 226 14.37 -1.54 -10.75
C THR A 226 13.25 -1.83 -11.75
N PRO A 227 11.99 -1.88 -11.30
CA PRO A 227 10.88 -1.53 -12.18
C PRO A 227 11.11 -0.14 -12.79
N PRO A 228 10.39 0.28 -13.84
CA PRO A 228 10.44 1.65 -14.31
C PRO A 228 10.10 2.62 -13.16
N LEU A 229 11.05 3.49 -12.78
CA LEU A 229 10.89 4.49 -11.72
C LEU A 229 10.67 5.87 -12.34
N THR A 230 9.60 6.53 -11.99
CA THR A 230 9.38 7.92 -12.38
C THR A 230 10.26 8.85 -11.55
N VAL A 231 11.14 9.60 -12.22
CA VAL A 231 11.99 10.62 -11.59
C VAL A 231 11.23 11.93 -11.56
N ALA A 232 10.43 12.15 -10.52
CA ALA A 232 9.55 13.32 -10.45
C ALA A 232 10.29 14.65 -10.31
N GLN A 233 11.46 14.67 -9.65
CA GLN A 233 12.21 15.89 -9.38
C GLN A 233 13.15 16.22 -10.53
N TRP A 234 13.05 17.44 -11.10
CA TRP A 234 14.07 17.98 -12.00
C TRP A 234 15.32 18.40 -11.20
N GLY A 235 16.49 18.38 -11.87
CA GLY A 235 17.74 18.71 -11.23
C GLY A 235 18.51 17.47 -10.77
N THR A 236 19.31 17.63 -9.72
CA THR A 236 20.13 16.56 -9.17
C THR A 236 19.29 15.59 -8.35
N ASN A 237 19.42 14.31 -8.67
CA ASN A 237 18.77 13.20 -7.99
C ASN A 237 19.80 12.20 -7.48
N HIS A 238 19.44 11.43 -6.46
CA HIS A 238 20.26 10.41 -5.85
C HIS A 238 19.50 9.09 -5.75
N LEU A 239 20.03 8.03 -6.33
CA LEU A 239 19.57 6.67 -6.06
C LEU A 239 20.54 6.03 -5.07
N TYR A 240 20.04 5.64 -3.93
CA TYR A 240 20.76 4.88 -2.91
C TYR A 240 20.52 3.39 -3.12
N ALA A 241 21.55 2.57 -3.02
CA ALA A 241 21.42 1.13 -3.16
C ALA A 241 22.38 0.39 -2.22
N GLN A 242 21.95 -0.77 -1.75
CA GLN A 242 22.75 -1.70 -0.96
C GLN A 242 22.40 -3.14 -1.30
N THR A 243 23.35 -4.04 -1.23
CA THR A 243 23.12 -5.47 -1.36
C THR A 243 22.71 -6.07 -0.03
N VAL A 244 21.98 -7.17 -0.09
CA VAL A 244 21.67 -8.03 1.05
C VAL A 244 22.11 -9.44 0.68
N ASP A 245 22.96 -10.04 1.51
CA ASP A 245 23.45 -11.39 1.31
C ASP A 245 22.48 -12.46 1.81
N ARG A 246 22.92 -13.71 1.77
CA ARG A 246 22.12 -14.86 2.20
C ARG A 246 21.86 -14.87 3.71
N ALA A 247 22.77 -14.30 4.49
CA ALA A 247 22.64 -14.20 5.95
C ALA A 247 21.82 -12.98 6.38
N GLY A 248 21.46 -12.11 5.46
CA GLY A 248 20.73 -10.88 5.74
C GLY A 248 21.60 -9.68 6.08
N ASN A 249 22.94 -9.82 5.96
CA ASN A 249 23.85 -8.68 6.14
C ASN A 249 23.67 -7.68 4.99
N ARG A 250 23.75 -6.40 5.31
CA ARG A 250 23.66 -5.33 4.35
C ARG A 250 25.03 -4.74 4.08
N SER A 251 25.34 -4.50 2.79
CA SER A 251 26.55 -3.80 2.41
C SER A 251 26.50 -2.33 2.84
N GLN A 252 27.64 -1.68 2.68
CA GLN A 252 27.66 -0.21 2.64
C GLN A 252 26.80 0.28 1.47
N GLN A 253 26.20 1.46 1.66
CA GLN A 253 25.31 2.07 0.69
C GLN A 253 26.09 2.72 -0.46
N THR A 254 25.75 2.39 -1.69
CA THR A 254 26.19 3.12 -2.89
C THR A 254 25.23 4.27 -3.14
N THR A 255 25.78 5.44 -3.48
CA THR A 255 25.02 6.59 -3.96
C THR A 255 25.28 6.81 -5.45
N TYR A 256 24.26 6.68 -6.27
CA TYR A 256 24.30 7.02 -7.68
C TYR A 256 23.66 8.38 -7.90
N THR A 257 24.49 9.35 -8.30
CA THR A 257 24.04 10.72 -8.54
C THR A 257 23.84 10.95 -10.03
N PHE A 258 22.70 11.51 -10.41
CA PHE A 258 22.38 11.83 -11.81
C PHE A 258 21.57 13.11 -11.89
N TYR A 259 21.52 13.69 -13.10
CA TYR A 259 20.74 14.90 -13.37
C TYR A 259 19.59 14.58 -14.31
N ALA A 260 18.37 14.86 -13.88
CA ALA A 260 17.18 14.80 -14.72
C ALA A 260 16.81 16.22 -15.17
N PRO A 261 16.96 16.57 -16.46
CA PRO A 261 16.60 17.89 -16.93
C PRO A 261 15.08 18.12 -16.87
N SER A 262 14.66 19.38 -16.77
CA SER A 262 13.24 19.74 -16.90
C SER A 262 12.78 19.43 -18.32
N ASP A 263 11.61 18.78 -18.45
CA ASP A 263 10.99 18.58 -19.75
C ASP A 263 10.62 19.95 -20.34
N PRO A 264 11.11 20.30 -21.55
CA PRO A 264 10.75 21.54 -22.20
C PRO A 264 9.28 21.57 -22.67
N ASN A 265 8.65 20.40 -22.83
CA ASN A 265 7.25 20.22 -23.21
C ASN A 265 6.60 19.20 -22.28
N PRO A 266 6.41 19.53 -20.98
CA PRO A 266 5.83 18.57 -20.06
C PRO A 266 4.40 18.23 -20.52
N PRO A 267 3.98 16.96 -20.38
CA PRO A 267 2.58 16.62 -20.59
C PRO A 267 1.71 17.51 -19.69
N ALA A 268 0.58 17.94 -20.20
CA ALA A 268 -0.40 18.66 -19.38
C ALA A 268 -0.79 17.78 -18.18
N PRO A 269 -0.79 18.34 -16.95
CA PRO A 269 -1.22 17.58 -15.79
C PRO A 269 -2.63 17.06 -16.01
N LYS A 270 -2.83 15.76 -15.82
CA LYS A 270 -4.17 15.19 -15.87
C LYS A 270 -4.80 15.27 -14.47
N PRO A 271 -6.11 15.60 -14.39
CA PRO A 271 -6.85 15.38 -13.15
C PRO A 271 -6.67 13.91 -12.70
N GLY A 272 -6.41 13.69 -11.41
CA GLY A 272 -6.20 12.35 -10.86
C GLY A 272 -4.77 11.81 -10.92
N ASP A 273 -3.85 12.42 -11.66
CA ASP A 273 -2.44 12.00 -11.73
C ASP A 273 -1.65 12.52 -10.50
N ILE A 274 -1.50 11.68 -9.49
CA ILE A 274 -0.74 11.97 -8.27
C ILE A 274 0.76 11.76 -8.49
N SER A 275 1.11 10.72 -9.22
CA SER A 275 2.49 10.31 -9.43
C SER A 275 3.24 11.20 -10.42
N GLY A 276 2.54 11.90 -11.30
CA GLY A 276 3.10 12.72 -12.38
C GLY A 276 3.56 11.88 -13.57
N ASP A 277 3.02 10.67 -13.74
CA ASP A 277 3.36 9.77 -14.85
C ASP A 277 2.40 9.89 -16.05
N GLY A 278 1.42 10.79 -15.96
CA GLY A 278 0.43 11.04 -16.99
C GLY A 278 -0.77 10.08 -16.96
N LYS A 279 -0.87 9.22 -15.94
CA LYS A 279 -1.98 8.32 -15.71
C LYS A 279 -2.77 8.73 -14.47
N ILE A 280 -4.01 8.30 -14.43
CA ILE A 280 -4.87 8.52 -13.26
C ILE A 280 -4.51 7.52 -12.17
N ASP A 281 -4.48 8.00 -10.93
CA ASP A 281 -4.23 7.21 -9.73
C ASP A 281 -5.48 7.17 -8.84
N VAL A 282 -5.85 6.00 -8.35
CA VAL A 282 -6.96 5.85 -7.39
C VAL A 282 -6.44 6.00 -5.97
N LEU A 283 -7.11 6.82 -5.16
CA LEU A 283 -6.77 7.07 -3.76
C LEU A 283 -7.54 6.16 -2.80
N SER A 284 -6.86 5.63 -1.80
CA SER A 284 -7.47 4.89 -0.69
C SER A 284 -6.77 5.19 0.63
N VAL A 285 -7.47 4.96 1.75
CA VAL A 285 -6.86 5.06 3.09
C VAL A 285 -6.65 3.66 3.64
N ASP A 286 -5.41 3.35 4.02
CA ASP A 286 -5.06 2.05 4.57
C ASP A 286 -5.43 1.92 6.06
N PRO A 287 -5.35 0.70 6.66
CA PRO A 287 -5.69 0.49 8.07
C PRO A 287 -4.80 1.28 9.07
N THR A 288 -3.63 1.75 8.65
CA THR A 288 -2.76 2.58 9.50
C THR A 288 -3.15 4.05 9.48
N GLY A 289 -4.12 4.42 8.66
CA GLY A 289 -4.56 5.79 8.46
C GLY A 289 -3.69 6.60 7.50
N ALA A 290 -2.83 5.94 6.72
CA ALA A 290 -2.08 6.57 5.65
C ALA A 290 -2.88 6.63 4.35
N LEU A 291 -2.69 7.69 3.56
CA LEU A 291 -3.26 7.82 2.23
C LEU A 291 -2.36 7.07 1.23
N ARG A 292 -2.96 6.16 0.47
CA ARG A 292 -2.33 5.37 -0.58
C ARG A 292 -2.85 5.77 -1.94
N PHE A 293 -2.06 5.55 -2.97
CA PHE A 293 -2.51 5.64 -4.35
C PHE A 293 -2.14 4.37 -5.11
N HIS A 294 -2.93 4.06 -6.12
CA HIS A 294 -2.84 2.88 -6.95
C HIS A 294 -2.88 3.31 -8.40
N SER A 295 -1.86 2.97 -9.17
CA SER A 295 -1.79 3.23 -10.61
C SER A 295 -2.15 1.97 -11.40
N ALA A 296 -2.63 2.14 -12.62
CA ALA A 296 -2.88 0.99 -13.50
C ALA A 296 -1.61 0.18 -13.74
N GLY A 297 -1.69 -1.13 -13.47
CA GLY A 297 -0.57 -2.06 -13.60
C GLY A 297 0.29 -2.23 -12.35
N ASP A 298 -0.04 -1.58 -11.23
CA ASP A 298 0.59 -1.89 -9.94
C ASP A 298 0.19 -3.30 -9.46
N ASP A 299 1.07 -3.96 -8.70
CA ASP A 299 0.76 -5.25 -8.08
C ASP A 299 -0.28 -5.06 -6.96
N PRO A 300 -1.48 -5.65 -7.06
CA PRO A 300 -2.51 -5.53 -6.04
C PRO A 300 -2.06 -5.98 -4.64
N ALA A 301 -1.15 -6.96 -4.56
CA ALA A 301 -0.61 -7.48 -3.31
C ALA A 301 0.36 -6.49 -2.63
N ALA A 302 0.88 -5.51 -3.34
CA ALA A 302 1.74 -4.47 -2.77
C ALA A 302 0.98 -3.43 -1.92
N GLY A 303 -0.35 -3.43 -1.96
CA GLY A 303 -1.20 -2.52 -1.17
C GLY A 303 -1.10 -1.04 -1.57
N GLY A 304 -0.60 -0.75 -2.78
CA GLY A 304 -0.41 0.61 -3.31
C GLY A 304 0.80 1.35 -2.73
N ARG A 305 1.07 2.51 -3.32
CA ARG A 305 2.17 3.39 -2.94
C ARG A 305 1.71 4.46 -1.94
N VAL A 306 2.58 4.92 -1.05
CA VAL A 306 2.23 5.95 -0.05
C VAL A 306 2.08 7.31 -0.74
N ALA A 307 0.87 7.85 -0.77
CA ALA A 307 0.62 9.24 -1.19
C ALA A 307 0.93 10.22 -0.04
N SER A 308 0.59 9.83 1.19
CA SER A 308 0.87 10.61 2.40
C SER A 308 0.82 9.72 3.64
N SER A 309 1.80 9.86 4.53
CA SER A 309 1.74 9.18 5.81
C SER A 309 0.60 9.70 6.70
N ASN A 310 0.18 8.91 7.66
CA ASN A 310 -0.90 9.26 8.60
C ASN A 310 -0.67 10.61 9.30
N ILE A 311 0.55 10.89 9.78
CA ILE A 311 0.89 12.14 10.50
C ILE A 311 0.64 13.43 9.71
N HIS A 312 0.42 13.34 8.41
CA HIS A 312 0.08 14.46 7.54
C HIS A 312 -1.41 14.58 7.26
N GLY A 313 -2.23 13.65 7.77
CA GLY A 313 -3.67 13.64 7.61
C GLY A 313 -4.35 14.90 8.14
N PRO A 314 -5.55 15.21 7.65
CA PRO A 314 -6.29 16.41 8.03
C PRO A 314 -7.04 16.28 9.37
N MET A 315 -7.26 15.05 9.84
CA MET A 315 -8.03 14.78 11.06
C MET A 315 -7.26 15.16 12.32
N SER A 316 -7.97 15.33 13.44
CA SER A 316 -7.41 15.84 14.71
C SER A 316 -6.40 14.88 15.36
N ASP A 317 -6.47 13.60 15.04
CA ASP A 317 -5.62 12.52 15.52
C ASP A 317 -4.51 12.13 14.51
N ASP A 318 -4.18 13.05 13.62
CA ASP A 318 -3.11 12.86 12.62
C ASP A 318 -3.34 11.62 11.75
N THR A 319 -4.52 11.52 11.15
CA THR A 319 -4.88 10.41 10.23
C THR A 319 -5.64 10.91 9.02
N TRP A 320 -5.66 10.09 7.95
CA TRP A 320 -6.56 10.26 6.81
C TRP A 320 -7.87 9.48 6.99
N THR A 321 -7.95 8.61 8.00
CA THR A 321 -9.17 7.83 8.29
C THR A 321 -10.34 8.74 8.60
N GLY A 322 -11.42 8.60 7.83
CA GLY A 322 -12.63 9.44 7.97
C GLY A 322 -12.55 10.79 7.26
N ALA A 323 -11.42 11.18 6.68
CA ALA A 323 -11.35 12.34 5.82
C ALA A 323 -12.07 12.06 4.49
N LEU A 324 -12.81 13.05 3.97
CA LEU A 324 -13.23 13.01 2.57
C LEU A 324 -12.10 13.60 1.73
N VAL A 325 -11.68 12.87 0.72
CA VAL A 325 -10.61 13.30 -0.19
C VAL A 325 -11.12 13.31 -1.62
N SER A 326 -10.64 14.25 -2.40
CA SER A 326 -10.90 14.32 -3.84
C SER A 326 -9.69 14.89 -4.54
N HIS A 327 -9.35 14.34 -5.69
CA HIS A 327 -8.44 14.98 -6.62
C HIS A 327 -8.95 16.38 -6.92
N ARG A 328 -8.04 17.36 -6.98
CA ARG A 328 -8.46 18.75 -7.23
C ARG A 328 -8.60 19.05 -8.72
N GLY A 329 -7.83 18.36 -9.55
CA GLY A 329 -7.60 18.80 -10.94
C GLY A 329 -6.67 20.03 -10.98
N GLY A 330 -5.56 19.91 -11.66
CA GLY A 330 -4.63 21.01 -11.86
C GLY A 330 -3.58 21.19 -10.76
N GLY A 331 -2.39 21.08 -11.17
CA GLY A 331 -1.12 21.36 -10.52
C GLY A 331 -0.11 21.70 -11.61
N SER A 332 1.15 21.95 -11.27
CA SER A 332 2.15 22.27 -12.29
C SER A 332 2.72 21.04 -12.98
N ARG A 333 2.63 19.85 -12.37
CA ARG A 333 3.20 18.57 -12.86
C ARG A 333 2.40 17.34 -12.45
N ALA A 334 1.68 17.41 -11.35
CA ALA A 334 0.88 16.36 -10.76
C ALA A 334 -0.30 16.98 -10.04
N ASP A 335 -1.35 16.20 -9.79
CA ASP A 335 -2.57 16.72 -9.23
C ASP A 335 -2.45 17.05 -7.74
N ASN A 336 -3.16 18.10 -7.33
CA ASN A 336 -3.34 18.48 -5.95
C ASN A 336 -4.54 17.74 -5.35
N LEU A 337 -4.77 17.92 -4.04
CA LEU A 337 -5.82 17.21 -3.31
C LEU A 337 -6.66 18.18 -2.48
N TYR A 338 -7.98 18.01 -2.50
CA TYR A 338 -8.86 18.54 -1.47
C TYR A 338 -9.08 17.49 -0.38
N ALA A 339 -9.04 17.91 0.88
CA ALA A 339 -9.33 17.07 2.03
C ALA A 339 -10.23 17.80 3.03
N PHE A 340 -11.34 17.17 3.40
CA PHE A 340 -12.28 17.65 4.40
C PHE A 340 -12.13 16.86 5.71
N ASN A 341 -12.08 17.55 6.84
CA ASN A 341 -11.84 16.97 8.16
C ASN A 341 -13.07 16.98 9.09
N GLY A 342 -14.27 17.10 8.53
CA GLY A 342 -15.52 17.23 9.28
C GLY A 342 -15.91 18.67 9.63
N THR A 343 -14.99 19.63 9.51
CA THR A 343 -15.25 21.05 9.83
C THR A 343 -14.77 22.02 8.77
N GLY A 344 -13.70 21.68 8.05
CA GLY A 344 -13.06 22.55 7.07
C GLY A 344 -12.44 21.78 5.92
N ILE A 345 -12.28 22.44 4.79
CA ILE A 345 -11.58 21.91 3.61
C ILE A 345 -10.17 22.50 3.58
N SER A 346 -9.19 21.66 3.31
CA SER A 346 -7.81 22.05 3.02
C SER A 346 -7.41 21.58 1.63
N MET A 347 -6.68 22.40 0.91
CA MET A 347 -6.01 22.02 -0.33
C MET A 347 -4.58 21.62 -0.01
N TYR A 348 -4.20 20.41 -0.34
CA TYR A 348 -2.83 19.90 -0.23
C TYR A 348 -2.14 20.03 -1.59
N ARG A 349 -1.02 20.74 -1.60
CA ARG A 349 -0.17 20.81 -2.79
C ARG A 349 0.61 19.51 -2.92
N ASN A 350 0.58 18.93 -4.09
CA ASN A 350 1.45 17.82 -4.44
C ASN A 350 2.91 18.31 -4.52
N THR A 351 3.79 17.68 -3.74
CA THR A 351 5.21 18.03 -3.68
C THR A 351 6.02 17.43 -4.82
N SER A 352 5.43 16.48 -5.58
CA SER A 352 6.11 15.66 -6.58
C SER A 352 7.33 14.93 -6.01
N ASN A 353 7.34 14.65 -4.70
CA ASN A 353 8.45 14.00 -4.01
C ASN A 353 7.99 12.71 -3.32
N PRO A 354 8.23 11.55 -3.93
CA PRO A 354 7.82 10.25 -3.37
C PRO A 354 8.54 9.88 -2.07
N ALA A 355 9.74 10.40 -1.82
CA ALA A 355 10.54 10.02 -0.65
C ALA A 355 9.90 10.43 0.69
N ASN A 356 9.14 11.54 0.69
CA ASN A 356 8.48 12.06 1.89
C ASN A 356 6.94 12.00 1.80
N GLY A 357 6.42 11.35 0.75
CA GLY A 357 5.01 11.39 0.39
C GLY A 357 4.65 12.67 -0.38
N TYR A 358 3.66 12.55 -1.24
CA TYR A 358 3.23 13.62 -2.16
C TYR A 358 2.49 14.74 -1.43
N PHE A 359 1.75 14.42 -0.36
CA PHE A 359 0.95 15.39 0.39
C PHE A 359 1.45 15.51 1.84
N GLN A 360 1.88 16.71 2.19
CA GLN A 360 2.46 16.99 3.51
C GLN A 360 1.67 18.08 4.23
N ARG A 361 1.59 17.99 5.56
CA ARG A 361 0.90 18.99 6.40
C ARG A 361 1.42 20.41 6.19
N GLY A 362 2.73 20.57 6.00
CA GLY A 362 3.35 21.88 5.74
C GLY A 362 3.02 22.48 4.37
N GLN A 363 2.39 21.73 3.47
CA GLN A 363 2.04 22.15 2.10
C GLN A 363 0.53 22.29 1.91
N LYS A 364 -0.25 22.35 3.00
CA LYS A 364 -1.70 22.58 2.93
C LYS A 364 -2.06 24.04 3.08
N SER A 365 -3.09 24.45 2.36
CA SER A 365 -3.75 25.74 2.47
C SER A 365 -5.20 25.56 2.89
N VAL A 366 -5.71 26.42 3.77
CA VAL A 366 -7.13 26.42 4.12
C VAL A 366 -7.94 26.90 2.92
N VAL A 367 -9.00 26.19 2.60
CA VAL A 367 -9.97 26.57 1.57
C VAL A 367 -11.08 27.37 2.24
N ASN A 368 -11.15 28.65 1.92
CA ASN A 368 -12.17 29.53 2.49
C ASN A 368 -13.52 29.26 1.80
N ARG A 369 -14.56 29.12 2.62
CA ARG A 369 -15.92 29.04 2.10
C ARG A 369 -16.37 30.43 1.64
N PRO A 370 -16.92 30.57 0.41
CA PRO A 370 -17.44 31.86 -0.04
C PRO A 370 -18.65 32.24 0.80
N SER A 371 -18.74 33.54 1.14
CA SER A 371 -19.91 34.09 1.83
C SER A 371 -21.11 34.26 0.92
N ARG A 372 -20.84 34.33 -0.39
CA ARG A 372 -21.87 34.49 -1.43
C ARG A 372 -22.38 33.14 -1.87
N CYS A 373 -23.70 33.01 -1.91
CA CYS A 373 -24.39 31.94 -2.61
C CYS A 373 -25.48 32.58 -3.49
N ALA A 374 -25.52 32.19 -4.76
CA ALA A 374 -26.45 32.71 -5.75
C ALA A 374 -27.46 31.63 -6.14
N ASP A 375 -28.71 31.79 -5.78
CA ASP A 375 -29.79 30.87 -6.18
C ASP A 375 -30.65 31.56 -7.27
N PRO A 376 -30.50 31.17 -8.55
CA PRO A 376 -31.24 31.80 -9.64
C PRO A 376 -32.77 31.53 -9.56
N THR A 377 -33.18 30.55 -8.77
CA THR A 377 -34.61 30.22 -8.59
C THR A 377 -35.30 31.08 -7.55
N GLN A 378 -34.52 31.81 -6.73
CA GLN A 378 -35.07 32.72 -5.72
C GLN A 378 -35.15 34.16 -6.20
N SER A 379 -36.23 34.84 -5.88
CA SER A 379 -36.47 36.24 -6.32
C SER A 379 -35.46 37.24 -5.79
N ASP A 380 -34.84 36.94 -4.62
CA ASP A 380 -33.78 37.76 -4.00
C ASP A 380 -32.36 37.25 -4.30
N GLY A 381 -32.27 36.18 -5.11
CA GLY A 381 -31.00 35.56 -5.51
C GLY A 381 -30.22 34.92 -4.38
N LYS A 382 -30.80 34.73 -3.17
CA LYS A 382 -30.12 34.18 -2.02
C LYS A 382 -30.44 32.70 -1.79
N CYS A 383 -29.46 31.94 -1.39
CA CYS A 383 -29.64 30.52 -1.06
C CYS A 383 -30.30 30.36 0.31
N VAL A 384 -31.44 29.70 0.36
CA VAL A 384 -32.10 29.34 1.62
C VAL A 384 -31.27 28.30 2.37
N GLY A 385 -30.94 28.57 3.62
CA GLY A 385 -30.22 27.63 4.50
C GLY A 385 -28.73 27.45 4.17
N TYR A 386 -28.13 28.34 3.38
CA TYR A 386 -26.69 28.30 3.10
C TYR A 386 -25.87 28.45 4.39
N ALA A 387 -25.01 27.46 4.67
CA ALA A 387 -24.21 27.46 5.89
C ALA A 387 -23.00 28.40 5.76
N PRO A 388 -22.59 29.11 6.84
CA PRO A 388 -21.43 29.99 6.80
C PRO A 388 -20.08 29.23 6.83
N THR A 389 -20.09 27.94 7.13
CA THR A 389 -18.90 27.08 7.26
C THR A 389 -19.07 25.78 6.49
N TRP A 390 -17.99 25.03 6.34
CA TRP A 390 -18.00 23.72 5.67
C TRP A 390 -18.59 22.58 6.53
N ALA A 391 -18.98 22.82 7.77
CA ALA A 391 -19.38 21.78 8.74
C ALA A 391 -20.58 20.90 8.31
N ARG A 392 -21.31 21.30 7.28
CA ARG A 392 -22.46 20.53 6.73
C ARG A 392 -22.13 19.66 5.53
N VAL A 393 -20.85 19.65 5.10
CA VAL A 393 -20.41 18.84 3.98
C VAL A 393 -20.46 17.36 4.35
N GLY A 394 -21.24 16.59 3.62
CA GLY A 394 -21.30 15.12 3.71
C GLY A 394 -20.52 14.43 2.59
N GLN A 395 -20.36 15.10 1.46
CA GLN A 395 -19.55 14.64 0.33
C GLN A 395 -18.93 15.83 -0.39
N LEU A 396 -17.79 15.60 -1.02
CA LEU A 396 -17.13 16.58 -1.88
C LEU A 396 -16.47 15.87 -3.07
N VAL A 397 -16.51 16.50 -4.24
CA VAL A 397 -15.79 16.07 -5.43
C VAL A 397 -15.40 17.29 -6.26
N ALA A 398 -14.11 17.39 -6.59
CA ALA A 398 -13.63 18.39 -7.53
C ALA A 398 -14.08 18.03 -8.94
N ALA A 399 -14.52 19.01 -9.71
CA ALA A 399 -15.29 18.76 -10.91
C ALA A 399 -14.66 19.36 -12.20
N GLY A 400 -13.49 20.00 -12.08
CA GLY A 400 -12.97 20.76 -13.21
C GLY A 400 -13.79 22.03 -13.45
N ASP A 401 -13.86 22.50 -14.67
CA ASP A 401 -14.63 23.68 -15.08
C ASP A 401 -16.07 23.25 -15.45
N VAL A 402 -16.97 23.34 -14.49
CA VAL A 402 -18.38 22.92 -14.63
C VAL A 402 -19.21 23.99 -15.31
N ASP A 403 -18.93 25.27 -15.04
CA ASP A 403 -19.74 26.38 -15.59
C ASP A 403 -19.29 26.83 -16.98
N GLY A 404 -18.12 26.33 -17.44
CA GLY A 404 -17.57 26.70 -18.75
C GLY A 404 -17.05 28.15 -18.80
N VAL A 405 -16.77 28.75 -17.64
CA VAL A 405 -16.35 30.15 -17.54
C VAL A 405 -14.87 30.24 -17.10
N ALA A 406 -14.03 30.68 -18.02
CA ALA A 406 -12.63 30.94 -17.70
C ALA A 406 -12.48 32.13 -16.73
N VAL A 407 -11.64 31.97 -15.69
CA VAL A 407 -11.43 33.00 -14.66
C VAL A 407 -10.12 33.73 -14.87
N GLY A 408 -10.15 35.06 -14.72
CA GLY A 408 -9.01 35.96 -14.77
C GLY A 408 -8.57 36.36 -16.19
N GLU A 409 -7.64 37.32 -16.27
CA GLU A 409 -7.13 37.88 -17.52
C GLU A 409 -6.39 36.86 -18.42
N LEU A 410 -5.94 35.75 -17.86
CA LEU A 410 -5.22 34.70 -18.57
C LEU A 410 -6.14 33.61 -19.13
N GLY A 411 -7.47 33.69 -18.90
CA GLY A 411 -8.43 32.71 -19.41
C GLY A 411 -8.19 31.29 -18.87
N VAL A 412 -7.67 31.16 -17.66
CA VAL A 412 -7.41 29.86 -17.04
C VAL A 412 -8.72 29.31 -16.50
N SER A 413 -9.06 28.10 -16.92
CA SER A 413 -10.19 27.33 -16.37
C SER A 413 -10.02 27.20 -14.86
N SER A 414 -11.06 27.53 -14.09
CA SER A 414 -11.07 27.36 -12.64
C SER A 414 -11.65 26.00 -12.29
N ASN A 415 -11.05 25.36 -11.27
CA ASN A 415 -11.63 24.09 -10.82
C ASN A 415 -12.77 24.34 -9.85
N ASP A 416 -13.94 23.89 -10.23
CA ASP A 416 -15.15 23.92 -9.44
C ASP A 416 -15.23 22.73 -8.50
N LEU A 417 -16.11 22.83 -7.49
CA LEU A 417 -16.29 21.80 -6.49
C LEU A 417 -17.79 21.53 -6.28
N PHE A 418 -18.19 20.28 -6.46
CA PHE A 418 -19.49 19.83 -5.97
C PHE A 418 -19.41 19.38 -4.53
N THR A 419 -20.43 19.71 -3.74
CA THR A 419 -20.66 19.13 -2.42
C THR A 419 -22.10 18.67 -2.27
N ILE A 420 -22.31 17.61 -1.47
CA ILE A 420 -23.62 17.34 -0.87
C ILE A 420 -23.57 17.83 0.57
N GLU A 421 -24.51 18.70 0.93
CA GLU A 421 -24.57 19.31 2.25
C GLU A 421 -25.95 19.15 2.89
N ASP A 422 -25.97 18.84 4.21
CA ASP A 422 -27.20 18.84 5.01
C ASP A 422 -27.76 20.26 5.09
N ASP A 423 -29.05 20.44 4.82
CA ASP A 423 -29.73 21.72 4.91
C ASP A 423 -30.12 22.13 6.35
N GLY A 424 -29.84 21.26 7.33
CA GLY A 424 -30.19 21.43 8.75
C GLY A 424 -31.62 20.98 9.08
N ALA A 425 -32.38 20.49 8.11
CA ALA A 425 -33.73 19.93 8.26
C ALA A 425 -33.76 18.43 7.95
N GLY A 426 -32.60 17.80 7.74
CA GLY A 426 -32.47 16.39 7.40
C GLY A 426 -32.58 16.07 5.91
N ASN A 427 -32.57 17.11 5.05
CA ASN A 427 -32.45 16.93 3.60
C ASN A 427 -31.02 17.26 3.18
N ALA A 428 -30.60 16.75 2.03
CA ALA A 428 -29.29 17.02 1.47
C ALA A 428 -29.40 17.72 0.11
N ARG A 429 -28.57 18.76 -0.04
CA ARG A 429 -28.56 19.62 -1.24
C ARG A 429 -27.22 19.47 -1.96
N LEU A 430 -27.30 19.40 -3.28
CA LEU A 430 -26.13 19.55 -4.16
C LEU A 430 -25.81 21.03 -4.32
N LEU A 431 -24.58 21.42 -4.01
CA LEU A 431 -24.04 22.74 -4.23
C LEU A 431 -22.86 22.68 -5.18
N LEU A 432 -22.80 23.59 -6.12
CA LEU A 432 -21.64 23.85 -6.96
C LEU A 432 -20.94 25.10 -6.45
N PHE A 433 -19.66 25.00 -6.14
CA PHE A 433 -18.78 26.11 -5.79
C PHE A 433 -17.96 26.48 -7.00
N ILE A 434 -18.17 27.68 -7.53
CA ILE A 434 -17.44 28.20 -8.68
C ILE A 434 -16.02 28.59 -8.25
N GLY A 435 -15.05 28.06 -8.95
CA GLY A 435 -13.63 28.28 -8.66
C GLY A 435 -13.25 29.75 -8.79
N GLY A 436 -12.38 30.19 -7.88
CA GLY A 436 -11.86 31.55 -7.86
C GLY A 436 -10.51 31.67 -8.56
N VAL A 437 -9.95 32.87 -8.55
CA VAL A 437 -8.63 33.19 -9.12
C VAL A 437 -7.45 32.49 -8.44
N SER A 438 -7.66 31.86 -7.29
CA SER A 438 -6.65 31.10 -6.59
C SER A 438 -7.10 29.69 -6.28
N SER A 439 -6.14 28.75 -6.21
CA SER A 439 -6.38 27.33 -5.96
C SER A 439 -7.03 26.98 -4.61
N SER A 440 -7.15 27.93 -3.71
CA SER A 440 -7.75 27.77 -2.38
C SER A 440 -8.95 28.70 -2.14
N SER A 441 -9.55 29.25 -3.21
CA SER A 441 -10.70 30.13 -3.11
C SER A 441 -11.80 29.77 -4.11
N PHE A 442 -13.04 29.99 -3.71
CA PHE A 442 -14.22 29.94 -4.56
C PHE A 442 -14.87 31.31 -4.59
N ASP A 443 -15.42 31.72 -5.71
CA ASP A 443 -16.12 33.01 -5.85
C ASP A 443 -17.48 32.97 -5.16
N HIS A 444 -18.30 31.99 -5.50
CA HIS A 444 -19.62 31.80 -4.93
C HIS A 444 -20.10 30.35 -5.03
N ALA A 445 -21.20 30.05 -4.36
CA ALA A 445 -21.90 28.78 -4.48
C ALA A 445 -23.21 28.93 -5.27
N ILE A 446 -23.63 27.87 -5.94
CA ILE A 446 -24.91 27.75 -6.65
C ILE A 446 -25.59 26.45 -6.20
N PRO A 447 -26.85 26.46 -5.74
CA PRO A 447 -27.60 25.24 -5.47
C PRO A 447 -28.05 24.60 -6.79
N ILE A 448 -27.85 23.28 -6.90
CA ILE A 448 -28.24 22.50 -8.08
C ILE A 448 -29.47 21.65 -7.75
N GLY A 449 -30.61 22.08 -8.18
CA GLY A 449 -31.89 21.39 -7.97
C GLY A 449 -32.38 21.35 -6.52
N PRO A 450 -33.36 20.49 -6.23
CA PRO A 450 -33.97 20.40 -4.90
C PRO A 450 -33.10 19.69 -3.89
N ALA A 451 -33.38 19.89 -2.59
CA ALA A 451 -32.67 19.24 -1.48
C ALA A 451 -33.17 17.80 -1.27
N THR A 452 -32.86 16.90 -2.19
CA THR A 452 -33.31 15.49 -2.20
C THR A 452 -32.17 14.49 -2.41
N ARG A 453 -30.93 14.91 -2.12
CA ARG A 453 -29.71 14.13 -2.42
C ARG A 453 -29.23 13.26 -1.25
N GLN A 454 -30.01 13.08 -0.17
CA GLN A 454 -29.59 12.40 1.07
C GLN A 454 -29.17 10.94 0.88
N ASN A 455 -29.65 10.24 -0.15
CA ASN A 455 -29.33 8.85 -0.46
C ASN A 455 -28.46 8.71 -1.71
N GLN A 456 -27.65 9.68 -2.02
CA GLN A 456 -26.84 9.70 -3.23
C GLN A 456 -25.37 9.86 -2.90
N ASP A 457 -24.50 9.23 -3.71
CA ASP A 457 -23.08 9.54 -3.81
C ASP A 457 -22.84 10.22 -5.14
N ILE A 458 -22.04 11.30 -5.11
CA ILE A 458 -21.68 12.06 -6.31
C ILE A 458 -20.26 11.72 -6.76
N MET A 459 -20.08 11.70 -8.07
CA MET A 459 -18.82 11.38 -8.74
C MET A 459 -18.70 12.22 -10.01
N VAL A 460 -17.49 12.59 -10.42
CA VAL A 460 -17.25 13.35 -11.65
C VAL A 460 -16.19 12.63 -12.49
N PRO A 461 -16.60 11.99 -13.60
CA PRO A 461 -15.69 11.24 -14.46
C PRO A 461 -14.84 12.12 -15.39
N GLY A 462 -15.09 13.43 -15.45
CA GLY A 462 -14.60 14.33 -16.47
C GLY A 462 -15.60 14.46 -17.63
N ASP A 463 -15.15 14.98 -18.76
CA ASP A 463 -15.96 15.12 -20.00
C ASP A 463 -16.00 13.77 -20.73
N VAL A 464 -17.05 12.99 -20.51
CA VAL A 464 -17.26 11.69 -21.17
C VAL A 464 -18.16 11.76 -22.40
N THR A 465 -18.83 12.90 -22.62
CA THR A 465 -19.65 13.13 -23.81
C THR A 465 -18.90 13.85 -24.93
N GLY A 466 -17.77 14.52 -24.61
CA GLY A 466 -16.92 15.24 -25.55
C GLY A 466 -17.44 16.66 -25.89
N ASP A 467 -18.31 17.24 -25.03
CA ASP A 467 -18.83 18.60 -25.23
C ASP A 467 -17.95 19.68 -24.57
N GLY A 468 -16.90 19.27 -23.83
CA GLY A 468 -15.95 20.13 -23.15
C GLY A 468 -16.36 20.51 -21.73
N LEU A 469 -17.42 19.91 -21.18
CA LEU A 469 -17.89 20.09 -19.81
C LEU A 469 -17.92 18.74 -19.09
N PRO A 470 -17.68 18.68 -17.77
CA PRO A 470 -17.71 17.41 -17.03
C PRO A 470 -19.14 16.94 -16.76
N GLU A 471 -19.35 15.63 -16.82
CA GLU A 471 -20.58 14.98 -16.41
C GLU A 471 -20.64 14.80 -14.90
N LEU A 472 -21.87 14.64 -14.37
CA LEU A 472 -22.12 14.23 -13.01
C LEU A 472 -22.65 12.79 -12.98
N TRP A 473 -21.90 11.89 -12.32
CA TRP A 473 -22.38 10.55 -12.01
C TRP A 473 -22.93 10.50 -10.59
N VAL A 474 -24.01 9.76 -10.41
CA VAL A 474 -24.70 9.66 -9.12
C VAL A 474 -25.02 8.21 -8.84
N ARG A 475 -24.51 7.66 -7.73
CA ARG A 475 -24.98 6.37 -7.21
C ARG A 475 -26.18 6.59 -6.29
N ASP A 476 -27.27 5.91 -6.56
CA ASP A 476 -28.40 5.80 -5.64
C ASP A 476 -28.09 4.69 -4.61
N ARG A 477 -27.90 5.08 -3.35
CA ARG A 477 -27.59 4.16 -2.24
C ARG A 477 -28.71 3.20 -1.91
N THR A 478 -29.96 3.47 -2.35
CA THR A 478 -31.10 2.62 -2.02
C THR A 478 -31.18 1.36 -2.87
N ASN A 479 -30.63 1.43 -4.10
CA ASN A 479 -30.69 0.33 -5.07
C ASN A 479 -29.35 -0.04 -5.70
N GLY A 480 -28.29 0.71 -5.43
CA GLY A 480 -26.94 0.48 -5.98
C GLY A 480 -26.79 0.79 -7.47
N ASN A 481 -27.72 1.54 -8.05
CA ASN A 481 -27.62 1.97 -9.44
C ASN A 481 -26.79 3.23 -9.57
N VAL A 482 -26.05 3.33 -10.67
CA VAL A 482 -25.26 4.50 -11.05
C VAL A 482 -25.91 5.15 -12.26
N TYR A 483 -26.12 6.45 -12.16
CA TYR A 483 -26.76 7.25 -13.19
C TYR A 483 -25.82 8.37 -13.65
N GLN A 484 -25.88 8.70 -14.94
CA GLN A 484 -25.20 9.84 -15.53
C GLN A 484 -26.19 10.98 -15.81
N TYR A 485 -25.85 12.15 -15.30
CA TYR A 485 -26.41 13.44 -15.72
C TYR A 485 -25.44 14.04 -16.73
N ALA A 486 -25.83 14.11 -17.97
CA ALA A 486 -25.01 14.70 -19.02
C ALA A 486 -24.97 16.23 -18.86
N SER A 487 -23.78 16.80 -19.06
CA SER A 487 -23.61 18.23 -19.22
C SER A 487 -24.32 18.74 -20.50
N VAL A 488 -24.68 20.01 -20.53
CA VAL A 488 -25.21 20.67 -21.71
C VAL A 488 -24.57 22.03 -21.85
N LYS A 489 -23.98 22.30 -23.01
CA LYS A 489 -23.35 23.57 -23.32
C LYS A 489 -24.35 24.49 -24.01
N LYS A 490 -24.52 25.72 -23.51
CA LYS A 490 -25.32 26.77 -24.12
C LYS A 490 -24.63 27.36 -25.35
N ALA A 491 -25.37 28.11 -26.16
CA ALA A 491 -24.85 28.74 -27.38
C ALA A 491 -23.73 29.76 -27.11
N ASP A 492 -23.66 30.32 -25.91
CA ASP A 492 -22.60 31.25 -25.47
C ASP A 492 -21.36 30.56 -24.94
N GLY A 493 -21.35 29.22 -24.90
CA GLY A 493 -20.25 28.39 -24.41
C GLY A 493 -20.30 28.06 -22.92
N THR A 494 -21.21 28.67 -22.15
CA THR A 494 -21.41 28.36 -20.74
C THR A 494 -22.25 27.10 -20.53
N ALA A 495 -22.17 26.50 -19.35
CA ALA A 495 -22.95 25.32 -18.99
C ALA A 495 -24.43 25.67 -18.70
N ASP A 496 -25.31 24.75 -19.07
CA ASP A 496 -26.68 24.73 -18.54
C ASP A 496 -26.72 23.89 -17.26
N LEU A 497 -26.66 24.55 -16.11
CA LEU A 497 -26.61 23.86 -14.81
C LEU A 497 -27.90 23.08 -14.50
N ASP A 498 -29.04 23.39 -15.15
CA ASP A 498 -30.28 22.64 -15.00
C ASP A 498 -30.16 21.22 -15.60
N ALA A 499 -29.21 20.98 -16.48
CA ALA A 499 -28.92 19.65 -17.03
C ALA A 499 -28.58 18.62 -15.93
N TYR A 500 -27.93 19.05 -14.87
CA TYR A 500 -27.62 18.17 -13.71
C TYR A 500 -28.84 17.83 -12.84
N THR A 501 -30.02 18.29 -13.20
CA THR A 501 -31.32 17.96 -12.58
C THR A 501 -32.27 17.27 -13.54
N ALA A 502 -31.90 17.14 -14.81
CA ALA A 502 -32.68 16.48 -15.85
C ALA A 502 -32.83 14.96 -15.59
N THR A 503 -33.54 14.27 -16.48
CA THR A 503 -33.66 12.80 -16.38
C THR A 503 -32.30 12.15 -16.67
N PRO A 504 -31.71 11.43 -15.71
CA PRO A 504 -30.40 10.82 -15.92
C PRO A 504 -30.48 9.52 -16.71
N THR A 505 -29.37 9.10 -17.28
CA THR A 505 -29.22 7.81 -17.95
C THR A 505 -28.65 6.79 -16.97
N LEU A 506 -29.23 5.59 -16.88
CA LEU A 506 -28.67 4.48 -16.14
C LEU A 506 -27.40 4.00 -16.84
N ILE A 507 -26.26 3.95 -16.11
CA ILE A 507 -24.96 3.53 -16.62
C ILE A 507 -24.36 2.37 -15.84
N GLY A 508 -24.87 2.01 -14.66
CA GLY A 508 -24.33 0.91 -13.86
C GLY A 508 -25.35 0.37 -12.87
N THR A 509 -25.20 -0.92 -12.53
CA THR A 509 -26.02 -1.61 -11.54
C THR A 509 -25.16 -2.49 -10.65
N GLY A 510 -25.65 -2.85 -9.44
CA GLY A 510 -24.97 -3.78 -8.55
C GLY A 510 -23.95 -3.12 -7.61
N PHE A 511 -23.91 -1.80 -7.52
CA PHE A 511 -23.05 -1.06 -6.61
C PHE A 511 -23.74 -0.76 -5.28
N ASP A 512 -24.31 -1.79 -4.63
CA ASP A 512 -25.00 -1.63 -3.36
C ASP A 512 -24.02 -1.28 -2.22
N THR A 513 -24.50 -0.57 -1.20
CA THR A 513 -23.66 -0.04 -0.12
C THR A 513 -23.14 -1.11 0.83
N THR A 514 -23.70 -2.34 0.79
CA THR A 514 -23.25 -3.47 1.60
C THR A 514 -22.01 -4.11 0.98
N ALA A 515 -22.03 -4.30 -0.34
CA ALA A 515 -20.88 -4.82 -1.08
C ALA A 515 -19.79 -3.76 -1.25
N TYR A 516 -20.20 -2.53 -1.56
CA TYR A 516 -19.32 -1.41 -1.88
C TYR A 516 -19.70 -0.16 -1.08
N PRO A 517 -19.26 -0.04 0.20
CA PRO A 517 -19.55 1.15 1.02
C PRO A 517 -19.02 2.45 0.40
N GLN A 518 -17.96 2.38 -0.39
CA GLN A 518 -17.41 3.51 -1.13
C GLN A 518 -17.34 3.17 -2.62
N VAL A 519 -17.86 4.08 -3.46
CA VAL A 519 -17.77 4.03 -4.92
C VAL A 519 -17.43 5.41 -5.41
N SER A 520 -16.51 5.53 -6.38
CA SER A 520 -16.12 6.78 -6.98
C SER A 520 -15.56 6.57 -8.39
N THR A 521 -15.18 7.66 -9.05
CA THR A 521 -14.43 7.68 -10.31
C THR A 521 -13.42 8.81 -10.25
N ASP A 522 -12.29 8.61 -10.91
CA ASP A 522 -11.28 9.64 -11.17
C ASP A 522 -11.06 9.83 -12.68
N GLY A 523 -11.89 9.16 -13.52
CA GLY A 523 -11.85 9.17 -14.98
C GLY A 523 -11.32 7.87 -15.58
N ASP A 524 -10.57 7.98 -16.67
CA ASP A 524 -9.98 6.87 -17.44
C ASP A 524 -8.71 6.35 -16.75
N PHE A 525 -8.86 5.35 -15.89
CA PHE A 525 -7.78 4.77 -15.08
C PHE A 525 -6.84 3.88 -15.90
N ASP A 526 -7.37 3.10 -16.85
CA ASP A 526 -6.57 2.16 -17.64
C ASP A 526 -6.02 2.76 -18.95
N GLY A 527 -6.50 3.94 -19.34
CA GLY A 527 -6.04 4.68 -20.51
C GLY A 527 -6.70 4.26 -21.82
N ASP A 528 -7.88 3.61 -21.77
CA ASP A 528 -8.63 3.15 -22.96
C ASP A 528 -9.52 4.25 -23.59
N GLY A 529 -9.59 5.42 -22.98
CA GLY A 529 -10.37 6.56 -23.41
C GLY A 529 -11.80 6.58 -22.87
N LYS A 530 -12.17 5.69 -21.96
CA LYS A 530 -13.44 5.66 -21.27
C LYS A 530 -13.23 5.81 -19.77
N ALA A 531 -14.16 6.52 -19.13
CA ALA A 531 -14.08 6.68 -17.69
C ALA A 531 -14.42 5.37 -16.97
N ASP A 532 -13.62 5.05 -15.95
CA ASP A 532 -13.74 3.88 -15.10
C ASP A 532 -14.40 4.23 -13.77
N LEU A 533 -14.93 3.23 -13.12
CA LEU A 533 -15.45 3.34 -11.76
C LEU A 533 -14.55 2.52 -10.84
N TRP A 534 -14.31 2.99 -9.62
CA TRP A 534 -13.67 2.20 -8.60
C TRP A 534 -14.55 2.07 -7.36
N ALA A 535 -14.37 0.96 -6.64
CA ALA A 535 -15.14 0.70 -5.44
C ALA A 535 -14.28 0.02 -4.37
N ARG A 536 -14.59 0.30 -3.10
CA ARG A 536 -13.96 -0.30 -1.94
C ARG A 536 -14.94 -1.19 -1.22
N THR A 537 -14.49 -2.41 -0.87
CA THR A 537 -15.28 -3.36 -0.07
C THR A 537 -15.15 -3.08 1.44
N PRO A 538 -16.02 -3.66 2.29
CA PRO A 538 -15.89 -3.56 3.74
C PRO A 538 -14.58 -4.16 4.30
N SER A 539 -13.97 -5.12 3.59
CA SER A 539 -12.65 -5.67 3.93
C SER A 539 -11.49 -4.74 3.57
N GLY A 540 -11.75 -3.64 2.86
CA GLY A 540 -10.74 -2.67 2.45
C GLY A 540 -10.16 -2.90 1.06
N ASN A 541 -10.48 -3.98 0.39
CA ASN A 541 -10.04 -4.23 -1.00
C ASN A 541 -10.61 -3.18 -1.94
N VAL A 542 -9.80 -2.71 -2.88
CA VAL A 542 -10.18 -1.74 -3.90
C VAL A 542 -10.22 -2.43 -5.27
N TYR A 543 -11.33 -2.24 -5.97
CA TYR A 543 -11.57 -2.77 -7.30
C TYR A 543 -11.81 -1.64 -8.29
N THR A 544 -11.39 -1.82 -9.54
CA THR A 544 -11.82 -1.02 -10.68
C THR A 544 -12.81 -1.79 -11.55
N PHE A 545 -13.66 -1.02 -12.24
CA PHE A 545 -14.64 -1.51 -13.20
C PHE A 545 -14.44 -0.70 -14.46
N GLN A 546 -13.81 -1.31 -15.46
CA GLN A 546 -13.43 -0.64 -16.70
C GLN A 546 -14.65 -0.16 -17.48
N GLY A 547 -14.58 1.05 -18.02
CA GLY A 547 -15.57 1.61 -18.89
C GLY A 547 -15.72 0.81 -20.19
N GLN A 548 -16.94 0.50 -20.60
CA GLN A 548 -17.21 -0.25 -21.83
C GLN A 548 -18.43 0.31 -22.56
N ALA A 549 -18.70 -0.19 -23.76
CA ALA A 549 -19.94 0.10 -24.44
C ALA A 549 -21.13 -0.47 -23.64
N PRO A 550 -22.31 0.20 -23.62
CA PRO A 550 -23.47 -0.29 -22.89
C PRO A 550 -23.86 -1.70 -23.32
N ASP A 551 -24.11 -2.57 -22.36
CA ASP A 551 -24.68 -3.90 -22.59
C ASP A 551 -26.21 -3.82 -22.80
N ALA A 552 -26.86 -4.97 -22.95
CA ALA A 552 -28.33 -5.04 -23.15
C ALA A 552 -29.15 -4.49 -21.96
N THR A 553 -28.56 -4.30 -20.80
CA THR A 553 -29.18 -3.74 -19.59
C THR A 553 -28.87 -2.26 -19.40
N GLY A 554 -28.04 -1.68 -20.24
CA GLY A 554 -27.55 -0.31 -20.15
C GLY A 554 -26.33 -0.16 -19.23
N ASN A 555 -25.75 -1.26 -18.69
CA ASN A 555 -24.56 -1.21 -17.88
C ASN A 555 -23.32 -0.94 -18.75
N THR A 556 -22.51 0.05 -18.35
CA THR A 556 -21.32 0.50 -19.07
C THR A 556 -20.02 0.13 -18.34
N PHE A 557 -20.07 -0.76 -17.35
CA PHE A 557 -18.90 -1.17 -16.58
C PHE A 557 -18.63 -2.66 -16.73
N GLY A 558 -17.36 -3.00 -16.89
CA GLY A 558 -16.87 -4.36 -16.95
C GLY A 558 -16.83 -5.06 -15.58
N PRO A 559 -16.31 -6.29 -15.52
CA PRO A 559 -16.17 -7.03 -14.27
C PRO A 559 -15.16 -6.36 -13.31
N ALA A 560 -15.36 -6.59 -12.01
CA ALA A 560 -14.48 -6.10 -10.96
C ALA A 560 -13.04 -6.62 -11.15
N GLN A 561 -12.06 -5.73 -11.15
CA GLN A 561 -10.63 -6.04 -11.19
C GLN A 561 -9.98 -5.51 -9.91
N LEU A 562 -9.31 -6.40 -9.14
CA LEU A 562 -8.62 -6.02 -7.91
C LEU A 562 -7.41 -5.16 -8.24
N ILE A 563 -7.30 -3.97 -7.64
CA ILE A 563 -6.12 -3.09 -7.74
C ILE A 563 -5.40 -2.90 -6.40
N ALA A 564 -6.07 -3.21 -5.28
CA ALA A 564 -5.43 -3.28 -3.97
C ALA A 564 -6.14 -4.29 -3.08
N GLY A 565 -5.35 -5.21 -2.49
CA GLY A 565 -5.76 -6.12 -1.44
C GLY A 565 -5.27 -5.65 -0.07
N ASN A 566 -6.09 -5.89 0.96
CA ASN A 566 -5.70 -5.69 2.37
C ASN A 566 -5.27 -7.00 2.99
#